data_6933be3f764e3269a1392876cd28cf6f
#
_entry.id   6933be3f764e3269a1392876cd28cf6f
#
_cell.length_a   1.000
_cell.length_b   1.000
_cell.length_c   1.000
_cell.angle_alpha   90.00
_cell.angle_beta   90.00
_cell.angle_gamma   90.00
#
_symmetry.space_group_name_H-M   'P 1'
#
loop_
_entity.id
_entity.type
_entity.pdbx_description
1 polymer ?
#
loop_
_entity_poly.entity_id
_entity_poly.type
_entity_poly.pdbx_seq_one_letter_code
_entity_poly.pdbx_strand_id
1 'polypeptide(L)'
;MLVQPIELITELYPEIVGEITRSNNDEVISHLKSAEDFIKGYLFKYDLKALFGTTTDAPTIVDESLKKCVKIVASYWLVRKANPNVNLDQFKNDWDFMIGTKESPGWLIDVKNGDINPEWPYKPDDPLTTDIDESEIENPVFWASNKKRTNSF
;
A
#
# COMPACT_ATOMS: atom_id res chain seq x y z
N MET A 1 -1.96 13.34 -1.42
CA MET A 1 -1.34 12.80 -0.18
C MET A 1 -2.46 12.38 0.75
N LEU A 2 -2.46 11.12 1.17
CA LEU A 2 -3.52 10.51 2.00
C LEU A 2 -3.47 11.02 3.46
N VAL A 3 -2.27 11.20 4.00
CA VAL A 3 -2.04 11.62 5.39
C VAL A 3 -1.36 12.99 5.42
N GLN A 4 -1.93 13.92 6.20
CA GLN A 4 -1.32 15.23 6.42
C GLN A 4 -0.31 15.19 7.58
N PRO A 5 0.72 16.04 7.58
CA PRO A 5 1.72 16.08 8.66
C PRO A 5 1.11 16.20 10.06
N ILE A 6 0.04 16.97 10.20
CA ILE A 6 -0.64 17.16 11.49
C ILE A 6 -1.27 15.85 12.01
N GLU A 7 -1.62 14.93 11.13
CA GLU A 7 -2.23 13.65 11.52
C GLU A 7 -1.22 12.68 12.15
N LEU A 8 0.09 12.95 12.06
CA LEU A 8 1.10 12.15 12.76
C LEU A 8 1.02 12.28 14.30
N ILE A 9 0.31 13.26 14.80
CA ILE A 9 0.10 13.45 16.25
C ILE A 9 -0.54 12.23 16.92
N THR A 10 -1.20 11.37 16.18
CA THR A 10 -1.77 10.12 16.70
C THR A 10 -0.74 9.04 16.97
N GLU A 11 0.45 9.14 16.37
CA GLU A 11 1.53 8.17 16.49
C GLU A 11 2.76 8.75 17.20
N LEU A 12 3.00 10.05 17.05
CA LEU A 12 4.14 10.76 17.63
C LEU A 12 3.71 12.08 18.24
N TYR A 13 4.25 12.41 19.41
CA TYR A 13 4.05 13.74 19.99
C TYR A 13 4.66 14.82 19.09
N PRO A 14 3.97 15.96 18.89
CA PRO A 14 4.44 17.05 18.03
C PRO A 14 5.83 17.56 18.39
N GLU A 15 6.15 17.57 19.70
CA GLU A 15 7.45 18.01 20.22
C GLU A 15 8.56 17.10 19.71
N ILE A 16 8.32 15.77 19.71
CA ILE A 16 9.29 14.77 19.20
C ILE A 16 9.49 14.97 17.70
N VAL A 17 8.41 15.15 16.95
CA VAL A 17 8.51 15.42 15.51
C VAL A 17 9.29 16.71 15.26
N GLY A 18 9.00 17.75 16.01
CA GLY A 18 9.69 19.04 15.92
C GLY A 18 11.19 18.94 16.22
N GLU A 19 11.57 18.19 17.24
CA GLU A 19 12.98 17.95 17.58
C GLU A 19 13.71 17.15 16.50
N ILE A 20 13.10 16.06 16.01
CA ILE A 20 13.69 15.20 15.00
C ILE A 20 13.93 15.95 13.70
N THR A 21 12.94 16.69 13.25
CA THR A 21 12.97 17.40 11.96
C THR A 21 13.50 18.81 12.07
N ARG A 22 13.87 19.27 13.28
CA ARG A 22 14.21 20.67 13.58
C ARG A 22 13.11 21.64 13.11
N SER A 23 11.88 21.23 13.31
CA SER A 23 10.67 21.96 12.86
C SER A 23 10.59 22.14 11.33
N ASN A 24 11.30 21.30 10.57
CA ASN A 24 11.23 21.29 9.11
C ASN A 24 10.07 20.41 8.63
N ASN A 25 8.98 21.05 8.25
CA ASN A 25 7.78 20.35 7.79
C ASN A 25 7.98 19.61 6.45
N ASP A 26 8.88 20.06 5.59
CA ASP A 26 9.18 19.42 4.32
C ASP A 26 9.81 18.02 4.52
N GLU A 27 10.54 17.86 5.61
CA GLU A 27 11.11 16.57 5.98
C GLU A 27 10.00 15.57 6.39
N VAL A 28 9.03 16.03 7.17
CA VAL A 28 7.86 15.21 7.54
C VAL A 28 7.08 14.79 6.29
N ILE A 29 6.82 15.74 5.39
CA ILE A 29 6.14 15.49 4.11
C ILE A 29 6.90 14.46 3.28
N SER A 30 8.23 14.56 3.22
CA SER A 30 9.07 13.62 2.48
C SER A 30 8.95 12.19 3.03
N HIS A 31 8.95 12.03 4.37
CA HIS A 31 8.78 10.72 5.00
C HIS A 31 7.37 10.16 4.75
N LEU A 32 6.33 10.98 4.83
CA LEU A 32 4.96 10.57 4.53
C LEU A 32 4.81 10.11 3.08
N LYS A 33 5.34 10.85 2.12
CA LYS A 33 5.32 10.47 0.70
C LYS A 33 6.08 9.16 0.46
N SER A 34 7.23 9.01 1.08
CA SER A 34 8.01 7.77 0.97
C SER A 34 7.26 6.57 1.55
N ALA A 35 6.54 6.76 2.67
CA ALA A 35 5.69 5.74 3.26
C ALA A 35 4.51 5.37 2.36
N GLU A 36 3.85 6.37 1.76
CA GLU A 36 2.79 6.13 0.77
C GLU A 36 3.31 5.32 -0.42
N ASP A 37 4.46 5.68 -0.98
CA ASP A 37 5.03 4.99 -2.14
C ASP A 37 5.45 3.56 -1.80
N PHE A 38 5.98 3.33 -0.61
CA PHE A 38 6.28 1.99 -0.11
C PHE A 38 5.01 1.13 -0.04
N ILE A 39 3.93 1.65 0.54
CA ILE A 39 2.66 0.92 0.70
C ILE A 39 1.98 0.66 -0.65
N LYS A 40 2.03 1.61 -1.59
CA LYS A 40 1.53 1.43 -2.96
C LYS A 40 2.13 0.20 -3.64
N GLY A 41 3.40 -0.13 -3.35
CA GLY A 41 4.05 -1.32 -3.88
C GLY A 41 3.39 -2.64 -3.46
N TYR A 42 2.70 -2.68 -2.32
CA TYR A 42 1.93 -3.84 -1.88
C TYR A 42 0.52 -3.87 -2.46
N LEU A 43 -0.06 -2.72 -2.74
CA LEU A 43 -1.46 -2.56 -3.13
C LEU A 43 -1.67 -2.44 -4.65
N PHE A 44 -0.76 -2.98 -5.45
CA PHE A 44 -0.73 -2.84 -6.91
C PHE A 44 -2.00 -3.35 -7.64
N LYS A 45 -2.80 -4.20 -6.99
CA LYS A 45 -4.06 -4.73 -7.53
C LYS A 45 -5.24 -3.77 -7.39
N TYR A 46 -5.12 -2.77 -6.52
CA TYR A 46 -6.19 -1.80 -6.27
C TYR A 46 -6.01 -0.51 -7.08
N ASP A 47 -7.06 0.29 -7.16
CA ASP A 47 -6.98 1.62 -7.75
C ASP A 47 -6.24 2.58 -6.82
N LEU A 48 -4.94 2.72 -7.07
CA LEU A 48 -4.07 3.59 -6.27
C LEU A 48 -4.45 5.07 -6.35
N LYS A 49 -5.10 5.51 -7.44
CA LYS A 49 -5.58 6.89 -7.56
C LYS A 49 -6.75 7.13 -6.62
N ALA A 50 -7.66 6.17 -6.53
CA ALA A 50 -8.79 6.26 -5.60
C ALA A 50 -8.32 6.27 -4.14
N LEU A 51 -7.30 5.46 -3.78
CA LEU A 51 -6.82 5.31 -2.42
C LEU A 51 -5.88 6.42 -1.94
N PHE A 52 -4.97 6.89 -2.80
CA PHE A 52 -3.93 7.84 -2.41
C PHE A 52 -4.08 9.22 -3.05
N GLY A 53 -4.99 9.35 -4.02
CA GLY A 53 -5.12 10.54 -4.84
C GLY A 53 -4.00 10.68 -5.87
N THR A 54 -3.94 11.84 -6.49
CA THR A 54 -2.90 12.24 -7.44
C THR A 54 -2.18 13.48 -6.93
N THR A 55 -1.34 14.09 -7.75
CA THR A 55 -0.71 15.38 -7.43
C THR A 55 -1.71 16.52 -7.39
N THR A 56 -2.84 16.39 -8.11
CA THR A 56 -3.87 17.40 -8.24
C THR A 56 -5.14 17.07 -7.46
N ASP A 57 -5.45 15.79 -7.31
CA ASP A 57 -6.72 15.34 -6.79
C ASP A 57 -6.55 14.61 -5.46
N ALA A 58 -7.43 14.88 -4.52
CA ALA A 58 -7.49 14.18 -3.25
C ALA A 58 -7.94 12.72 -3.44
N PRO A 59 -7.62 11.81 -2.49
CA PRO A 59 -8.18 10.46 -2.49
C PRO A 59 -9.71 10.52 -2.49
N THR A 60 -10.34 9.64 -3.26
CA THR A 60 -11.80 9.51 -3.28
C THR A 60 -12.30 8.55 -2.20
N ILE A 61 -11.42 7.65 -1.75
CA ILE A 61 -11.68 6.72 -0.66
C ILE A 61 -10.77 7.06 0.50
N VAL A 62 -11.37 7.24 1.67
CA VAL A 62 -10.65 7.48 2.92
C VAL A 62 -10.82 6.25 3.80
N ASP A 63 -9.73 5.54 4.01
CA ASP A 63 -9.66 4.36 4.88
C ASP A 63 -8.71 4.64 6.04
N GLU A 64 -9.22 4.56 7.26
CA GLU A 64 -8.44 4.90 8.45
C GLU A 64 -7.38 3.84 8.77
N SER A 65 -7.57 2.58 8.38
CA SER A 65 -6.56 1.52 8.54
C SER A 65 -5.38 1.78 7.60
N LEU A 66 -5.67 2.20 6.36
CA LEU A 66 -4.65 2.58 5.40
C LEU A 66 -3.89 3.83 5.87
N LYS A 67 -4.59 4.84 6.38
CA LYS A 67 -3.95 6.02 6.98
C LYS A 67 -3.06 5.64 8.15
N LYS A 68 -3.54 4.76 9.03
CA LYS A 68 -2.76 4.27 10.17
C LYS A 68 -1.50 3.54 9.70
N CYS A 69 -1.60 2.71 8.69
CA CYS A 69 -0.45 2.04 8.09
C CYS A 69 0.61 3.04 7.60
N VAL A 70 0.20 4.08 6.85
CA VAL A 70 1.11 5.15 6.39
C VAL A 70 1.78 5.87 7.57
N LYS A 71 1.00 6.21 8.59
CA LYS A 71 1.52 6.90 9.79
C LYS A 71 2.54 6.05 10.55
N ILE A 72 2.28 4.77 10.75
CA ILE A 72 3.21 3.85 11.43
C ILE A 72 4.52 3.72 10.64
N VAL A 73 4.46 3.54 9.32
CA VAL A 73 5.66 3.45 8.48
C VAL A 73 6.48 4.74 8.54
N ALA A 74 5.83 5.89 8.39
CA ALA A 74 6.50 7.20 8.43
C ALA A 74 7.11 7.47 9.81
N SER A 75 6.40 7.17 10.88
CA SER A 75 6.86 7.36 12.27
C SER A 75 8.06 6.47 12.58
N TYR A 76 8.03 5.21 12.19
CA TYR A 76 9.16 4.30 12.36
C TYR A 76 10.43 4.83 11.67
N TRP A 77 10.32 5.32 10.45
CA TRP A 77 11.47 5.87 9.72
C TRP A 77 11.98 7.17 10.31
N LEU A 78 11.08 8.06 10.74
CA LEU A 78 11.45 9.31 11.42
C LEU A 78 12.22 9.02 12.70
N VAL A 79 11.68 8.21 13.59
CA VAL A 79 12.30 7.91 14.89
C VAL A 79 13.62 7.18 14.72
N ARG A 80 13.68 6.21 13.81
CA ARG A 80 14.91 5.48 13.49
C ARG A 80 16.03 6.40 12.99
N LYS A 81 15.68 7.43 12.21
CA LYS A 81 16.66 8.41 11.74
C LYS A 81 17.21 9.28 12.85
N ALA A 82 16.35 9.67 13.78
CA ALA A 82 16.66 10.70 14.75
C ALA A 82 17.64 10.28 15.83
N ASN A 83 17.51 9.05 16.30
CA ASN A 83 18.30 8.59 17.43
C ASN A 83 18.57 7.08 17.38
N PRO A 84 19.81 6.68 17.11
CA PRO A 84 20.19 5.27 17.08
C PRO A 84 20.09 4.58 18.46
N ASN A 85 19.94 5.34 19.53
CA ASN A 85 19.86 4.82 20.91
C ASN A 85 18.43 4.81 21.47
N VAL A 86 17.41 5.21 20.69
CA VAL A 86 16.01 5.10 21.13
C VAL A 86 15.59 3.63 21.14
N ASN A 87 14.88 3.25 22.18
CA ASN A 87 14.20 1.96 22.17
C ASN A 87 13.10 1.96 21.10
N LEU A 88 13.34 1.21 20.03
CA LEU A 88 12.43 1.10 18.90
C LEU A 88 11.43 -0.07 19.04
N ASP A 89 11.42 -0.78 20.17
CA ASP A 89 10.63 -2.01 20.31
C ASP A 89 9.13 -1.76 20.11
N GLN A 90 8.60 -0.65 20.63
CA GLN A 90 7.20 -0.30 20.45
C GLN A 90 6.89 -0.03 18.96
N PHE A 91 7.70 0.79 18.30
CA PHE A 91 7.54 1.07 16.88
C PHE A 91 7.72 -0.16 16.01
N LYS A 92 8.58 -1.08 16.44
CA LYS A 92 8.76 -2.35 15.76
C LYS A 92 7.54 -3.25 15.92
N ASN A 93 6.94 -3.31 17.11
CA ASN A 93 5.70 -4.05 17.33
C ASN A 93 4.55 -3.51 16.45
N ASP A 94 4.42 -2.18 16.35
CA ASP A 94 3.42 -1.55 15.48
C ASP A 94 3.72 -1.86 14.00
N TRP A 95 4.99 -1.83 13.61
CA TRP A 95 5.43 -2.25 12.27
C TRP A 95 5.08 -3.71 11.99
N ASP A 96 5.42 -4.61 12.91
CA ASP A 96 5.16 -6.05 12.76
C ASP A 96 3.66 -6.34 12.68
N PHE A 97 2.83 -5.60 13.42
CA PHE A 97 1.38 -5.70 13.35
C PHE A 97 0.82 -5.21 12.00
N MET A 98 1.33 -4.11 11.47
CA MET A 98 0.78 -3.51 10.24
C MET A 98 1.42 -4.06 8.97
N ILE A 99 2.72 -4.29 8.97
CA ILE A 99 3.47 -4.76 7.80
C ILE A 99 3.81 -6.25 7.95
N GLY A 100 4.44 -6.60 9.06
CA GLY A 100 4.87 -7.97 9.35
C GLY A 100 6.09 -8.43 8.55
N THR A 101 6.28 -9.73 8.56
CA THR A 101 7.33 -10.43 7.80
C THR A 101 6.69 -11.46 6.88
N LYS A 102 7.50 -12.14 6.07
CA LYS A 102 7.01 -13.21 5.20
C LYS A 102 6.47 -14.41 5.99
N GLU A 103 7.09 -14.70 7.15
CA GLU A 103 6.72 -15.81 8.03
C GLU A 103 5.56 -15.44 8.97
N SER A 104 5.44 -14.16 9.31
CA SER A 104 4.38 -13.62 10.16
C SER A 104 3.83 -12.36 9.50
N PRO A 105 2.87 -12.53 8.57
CA PRO A 105 2.31 -11.40 7.84
C PRO A 105 1.55 -10.47 8.78
N GLY A 106 1.66 -9.17 8.51
CA GLY A 106 0.84 -8.14 9.12
C GLY A 106 -0.32 -7.76 8.20
N TRP A 107 -1.14 -6.84 8.66
CA TRP A 107 -2.36 -6.41 7.96
C TRP A 107 -2.13 -6.09 6.47
N LEU A 108 -1.06 -5.36 6.12
CA LEU A 108 -0.79 -4.97 4.72
C LEU A 108 -0.47 -6.18 3.82
N ILE A 109 0.26 -7.16 4.36
CA ILE A 109 0.58 -8.39 3.63
C ILE A 109 -0.68 -9.24 3.46
N ASP A 110 -1.53 -9.33 4.48
CA ASP A 110 -2.80 -10.06 4.43
C ASP A 110 -3.75 -9.43 3.39
N VAL A 111 -3.81 -8.09 3.31
CA VAL A 111 -4.55 -7.38 2.25
C VAL A 111 -3.96 -7.68 0.87
N LYS A 112 -2.63 -7.66 0.75
CA LYS A 112 -1.96 -8.00 -0.51
C LYS A 112 -2.28 -9.43 -0.96
N ASN A 113 -2.26 -10.38 -0.04
CA ASN A 113 -2.51 -11.79 -0.33
C ASN A 113 -3.99 -12.09 -0.56
N GLY A 114 -4.89 -11.23 -0.07
CA GLY A 114 -6.34 -11.40 -0.16
C GLY A 114 -6.95 -12.12 1.04
N ASP A 115 -6.18 -12.35 2.11
CA ASP A 115 -6.66 -12.88 3.39
C ASP A 115 -7.57 -11.87 4.09
N ILE A 116 -7.26 -10.58 3.94
CA ILE A 116 -8.13 -9.45 4.27
C ILE A 116 -8.54 -8.78 2.97
N ASN A 117 -9.83 -8.63 2.76
CA ASN A 117 -10.38 -7.95 1.58
C ASN A 117 -11.12 -6.67 2.01
N PRO A 118 -10.44 -5.51 2.05
CA PRO A 118 -11.13 -4.25 2.21
C PRO A 118 -11.97 -3.97 0.95
N GLU A 119 -13.10 -3.31 1.12
CA GLU A 119 -14.02 -2.96 0.03
C GLU A 119 -13.45 -1.81 -0.83
N TRP A 120 -12.23 -1.99 -1.32
CA TRP A 120 -11.56 -1.01 -2.18
C TRP A 120 -11.75 -1.36 -3.65
N PRO A 121 -11.84 -0.36 -4.53
CA PRO A 121 -11.92 -0.61 -5.96
C PRO A 121 -10.61 -1.23 -6.45
N TYR A 122 -10.75 -2.23 -7.30
CA TYR A 122 -9.61 -2.78 -8.01
C TYR A 122 -9.13 -1.81 -9.09
N LYS A 123 -7.87 -1.98 -9.50
CA LYS A 123 -7.31 -1.23 -10.61
C LYS A 123 -8.24 -1.40 -11.83
N PRO A 124 -8.62 -0.30 -12.49
CA PRO A 124 -9.37 -0.39 -13.75
C PRO A 124 -8.58 -1.23 -14.76
N ASP A 125 -9.26 -2.06 -15.50
CA ASP A 125 -8.65 -2.80 -16.59
C ASP A 125 -8.00 -1.81 -17.56
N ASP A 126 -6.82 -2.18 -18.06
CA ASP A 126 -6.11 -1.36 -19.04
C ASP A 126 -7.00 -1.23 -20.27
N PRO A 127 -7.36 0.00 -20.70
CA PRO A 127 -8.17 0.18 -21.89
C PRO A 127 -7.55 -0.43 -23.16
N LEU A 128 -6.27 -0.76 -23.14
CA LEU A 128 -5.62 -1.50 -24.22
C LEU A 128 -5.93 -3.01 -24.19
N THR A 129 -6.47 -3.52 -23.08
CA THR A 129 -6.90 -4.94 -22.97
C THR A 129 -8.40 -5.11 -23.11
N THR A 130 -9.17 -4.02 -23.21
CA THR A 130 -10.63 -4.08 -23.36
C THR A 130 -11.10 -4.45 -24.77
N ASP A 131 -10.18 -4.55 -25.73
CA ASP A 131 -10.49 -5.02 -27.09
C ASP A 131 -10.31 -6.54 -27.25
N ILE A 132 -10.02 -7.26 -26.17
CA ILE A 132 -10.09 -8.71 -26.19
C ILE A 132 -11.56 -9.08 -26.05
N ASP A 133 -12.15 -9.51 -27.14
CA ASP A 133 -13.53 -9.97 -27.20
C ASP A 133 -13.74 -11.02 -26.09
N GLU A 134 -14.76 -10.82 -25.25
CA GLU A 134 -15.08 -11.77 -24.18
C GLU A 134 -15.22 -13.22 -24.71
N SER A 135 -15.57 -13.37 -25.97
CA SER A 135 -15.59 -14.65 -26.66
C SER A 135 -14.19 -15.28 -26.82
N GLU A 136 -13.14 -14.46 -26.82
CA GLU A 136 -11.75 -14.98 -26.84
C GLU A 136 -11.26 -15.33 -25.46
N ILE A 137 -11.82 -14.71 -24.41
CA ILE A 137 -11.48 -15.02 -23.01
C ILE A 137 -12.19 -16.30 -22.53
N GLU A 138 -13.38 -16.59 -23.07
CA GLU A 138 -14.14 -17.80 -22.72
C GLU A 138 -13.42 -19.11 -23.03
N ASN A 139 -12.39 -19.09 -23.88
CA ASN A 139 -11.65 -20.26 -24.23
C ASN A 139 -10.13 -20.13 -24.09
N PRO A 140 -9.64 -19.70 -22.94
CA PRO A 140 -8.22 -19.40 -22.80
C PRO A 140 -7.29 -20.58 -23.02
N VAL A 141 -7.83 -21.77 -22.96
CA VAL A 141 -7.02 -23.00 -23.07
C VAL A 141 -7.49 -23.98 -24.13
N PHE A 142 -8.47 -23.59 -24.82
CA PHE A 142 -9.06 -24.43 -25.80
C PHE A 142 -8.10 -24.88 -26.86
N TRP A 143 -7.18 -24.03 -27.17
CA TRP A 143 -6.12 -24.39 -28.08
C TRP A 143 -5.15 -25.41 -27.47
N ALA A 144 -5.03 -25.41 -26.17
CA ALA A 144 -4.25 -26.42 -25.48
C ALA A 144 -4.98 -27.73 -25.40
N SER A 145 -6.27 -27.67 -25.33
CA SER A 145 -7.04 -28.93 -25.27
C SER A 145 -7.13 -29.66 -26.59
N ASN A 146 -6.62 -29.08 -27.70
CA ASN A 146 -6.54 -29.85 -28.63
C ASN A 146 -7.22 -30.61 -29.29
N LYS A 147 -7.47 -30.20 -29.78
CA LYS A 147 -7.86 -30.92 -30.95
C LYS A 147 -7.23 -32.28 -30.87
N LYS A 148 -7.96 -33.18 -30.30
CA LYS A 148 -7.65 -34.59 -30.50
C LYS A 148 -7.41 -34.76 -31.99
N ARG A 149 -6.20 -35.09 -32.36
CA ARG A 149 -5.92 -35.55 -33.68
C ARG A 149 -6.83 -36.75 -33.86
N THR A 150 -7.85 -36.60 -34.63
CA THR A 150 -8.57 -37.72 -35.18
C THR A 150 -7.57 -38.38 -36.11
N ASN A 151 -6.94 -39.42 -35.63
CA ASN A 151 -6.26 -40.34 -36.52
C ASN A 151 -7.32 -41.02 -37.35
N SER A 152 -7.60 -40.44 -38.47
CA SER A 152 -8.28 -41.14 -39.53
C SER A 152 -7.24 -42.05 -40.17
N PHE A 153 -7.41 -43.32 -39.93
CA PHE A 153 -6.77 -44.36 -40.70
C PHE A 153 -7.68 -44.72 -41.87
#